data_3a27989e09212d76d2abf22be0af826a
#
_entry.id   3a27989e09212d76d2abf22be0af826a
#
_cell.length_a   1.000
_cell.length_b   1.000
_cell.length_c   1.000
_cell.angle_alpha   90.00
_cell.angle_beta   90.00
_cell.angle_gamma   90.00
#
_symmetry.space_group_name_H-M   'P 1'
#
loop_
_entity.id
_entity.type
_entity.pdbx_description
1 polymer ?
#
loop_
_entity_poly.entity_id
_entity_poly.type
_entity_poly.pdbx_seq_one_letter_code
_entity_poly.pdbx_strand_id
1 'polypeptide(L)'
;MQKDKKAPENELKAKRKNNFDILKCMCAFLIVCIHAPFPGIFGEYFTALTRIAVPIFFMITGFFYKNTVKRSREVFQIKKIVFLFVTSNVLYFLLMLNDGMESISSIFTVKSILSFLFLNASPFSDHLWYLGAILYTLIIVYILNKAGKIKILYILTPLLLLGDLILGKYSLLLFGNEFPYVFVRNFLFVGIPYFCIGMLIFQYRDIIKRKLSKTKLIICTFTFSVTTILERFILESNNLNAARDHYISTTFLAVCLFILFMISFQGDIKFINKLAAKIGREYSTGIYILHPLIIRIFNKLINIIGFETYAFVQPIIVFIFTTVAVAVICFIIKKLNIKKWVRFL
;
A
#
# COMPACT_ATOMS: atom_id res chain seq x y z
N MET A 1 34.64 -13.12 33.60
CA MET A 1 34.40 -13.61 32.23
C MET A 1 32.91 -13.80 32.04
N GLN A 2 32.19 -12.75 31.61
CA GLN A 2 30.78 -12.86 31.22
C GLN A 2 30.71 -13.32 29.75
N LYS A 3 30.18 -14.52 29.54
CA LYS A 3 29.84 -15.01 28.20
C LYS A 3 28.60 -14.27 27.72
N ASP A 4 28.77 -13.32 26.81
CA ASP A 4 27.67 -12.75 26.02
C ASP A 4 26.94 -13.89 25.28
N LYS A 5 25.78 -14.27 25.79
CA LYS A 5 24.86 -15.18 25.10
C LYS A 5 24.30 -14.46 23.87
N LYS A 6 24.94 -14.63 22.70
CA LYS A 6 24.34 -14.28 21.42
C LYS A 6 23.02 -15.03 21.28
N ALA A 7 21.90 -14.30 21.31
CA ALA A 7 20.60 -14.89 20.99
C ALA A 7 20.69 -15.64 19.63
N PRO A 8 20.09 -16.82 19.50
CA PRO A 8 20.24 -17.61 18.29
C PRO A 8 19.73 -16.85 17.08
N GLU A 9 20.52 -16.84 16.01
CA GLU A 9 20.29 -16.08 14.76
C GLU A 9 18.89 -16.31 14.14
N ASN A 10 18.28 -17.46 14.45
CA ASN A 10 16.93 -17.83 14.03
C ASN A 10 15.82 -17.07 14.77
N GLU A 11 16.01 -16.76 16.07
CA GLU A 11 15.06 -15.91 16.84
C GLU A 11 15.09 -14.45 16.36
N LEU A 12 16.27 -13.92 16.07
CA LEU A 12 16.42 -12.57 15.51
C LEU A 12 15.82 -12.47 14.10
N LYS A 13 15.93 -13.53 13.29
CA LYS A 13 15.27 -13.60 11.97
C LYS A 13 13.74 -13.69 12.07
N ALA A 14 13.20 -14.41 13.04
CA ALA A 14 11.75 -14.51 13.31
C ALA A 14 11.19 -13.18 13.85
N LYS A 15 11.88 -12.55 14.80
CA LYS A 15 11.48 -11.25 15.40
C LYS A 15 11.49 -10.12 14.37
N ARG A 16 12.46 -10.07 13.44
CA ARG A 16 12.51 -9.06 12.37
C ARG A 16 11.38 -9.14 11.35
N LYS A 17 10.80 -10.31 11.09
CA LYS A 17 9.68 -10.47 10.17
C LYS A 17 8.39 -9.88 10.72
N ASN A 18 8.13 -10.02 12.01
CA ASN A 18 6.86 -9.60 12.63
C ASN A 18 6.62 -8.09 12.56
N ASN A 19 7.65 -7.25 12.63
CA ASN A 19 7.51 -5.79 12.58
C ASN A 19 6.91 -5.30 11.25
N PHE A 20 7.45 -5.78 10.14
CA PHE A 20 6.92 -5.44 8.81
C PHE A 20 5.55 -6.06 8.57
N ASP A 21 5.24 -7.19 9.20
CA ASP A 21 3.92 -7.79 9.12
C ASP A 21 2.90 -6.97 9.91
N ILE A 22 3.25 -6.43 11.09
CA ILE A 22 2.41 -5.49 11.84
C ILE A 22 2.21 -4.20 11.01
N LEU A 23 3.26 -3.68 10.39
CA LEU A 23 3.18 -2.52 9.51
C LEU A 23 2.24 -2.76 8.31
N LYS A 24 2.28 -3.95 7.70
CA LYS A 24 1.33 -4.33 6.64
C LYS A 24 -0.12 -4.38 7.14
N CYS A 25 -0.35 -4.90 8.34
CA CYS A 25 -1.69 -4.91 8.95
C CYS A 25 -2.22 -3.48 9.13
N MET A 26 -1.38 -2.59 9.67
CA MET A 26 -1.73 -1.19 9.81
C MET A 26 -2.03 -0.56 8.45
N CYS A 27 -1.18 -0.75 7.45
CA CYS A 27 -1.41 -0.22 6.10
C CYS A 27 -2.68 -0.80 5.45
N ALA A 28 -3.00 -2.09 5.67
CA ALA A 28 -4.23 -2.69 5.18
C ALA A 28 -5.48 -2.03 5.82
N PHE A 29 -5.43 -1.70 7.11
CA PHE A 29 -6.48 -0.93 7.77
C PHE A 29 -6.59 0.49 7.18
N LEU A 30 -5.47 1.19 7.00
CA LEU A 30 -5.45 2.54 6.42
C LEU A 30 -6.01 2.55 4.99
N ILE A 31 -5.78 1.50 4.18
CA ILE A 31 -6.40 1.37 2.85
C ILE A 31 -7.91 1.24 2.94
N VAL A 32 -8.43 0.47 3.91
CA VAL A 32 -9.87 0.40 4.14
C VAL A 32 -10.41 1.79 4.49
N CYS A 33 -9.71 2.55 5.34
CA CYS A 33 -10.11 3.93 5.71
C CYS A 33 -10.06 4.93 4.53
N ILE A 34 -9.29 4.68 3.48
CA ILE A 34 -9.33 5.49 2.24
C ILE A 34 -10.66 5.32 1.51
N HIS A 35 -11.18 4.09 1.47
CA HIS A 35 -12.38 3.73 0.69
C HIS A 35 -13.67 3.70 1.51
N ALA A 36 -13.56 3.62 2.83
CA ALA A 36 -14.62 3.75 3.81
C ALA A 36 -14.14 4.70 4.91
N PRO A 37 -14.12 6.02 4.68
CA PRO A 37 -13.57 6.98 5.63
C PRO A 37 -14.46 7.12 6.87
N PHE A 38 -13.85 7.57 7.98
CA PHE A 38 -14.63 8.08 9.10
C PHE A 38 -15.42 9.32 8.67
N PRO A 39 -16.60 9.60 9.27
CA PRO A 39 -17.42 10.74 8.88
C PRO A 39 -16.87 12.07 9.43
N GLY A 40 -17.32 13.16 8.80
CA GLY A 40 -17.04 14.52 9.23
C GLY A 40 -15.58 14.94 9.15
N ILE A 41 -15.27 16.06 9.76
CA ILE A 41 -13.95 16.70 9.75
C ILE A 41 -12.83 15.74 10.19
N PHE A 42 -13.09 14.92 11.22
CA PHE A 42 -12.11 13.92 11.66
C PHE A 42 -11.74 12.96 10.51
N GLY A 43 -12.73 12.43 9.80
CA GLY A 43 -12.49 11.51 8.69
C GLY A 43 -11.71 12.13 7.54
N GLU A 44 -11.99 13.37 7.24
CA GLU A 44 -11.31 14.13 6.21
C GLU A 44 -9.81 14.29 6.51
N TYR A 45 -9.45 14.75 7.71
CA TYR A 45 -8.06 14.91 8.11
C TYR A 45 -7.35 13.57 8.33
N PHE A 46 -8.06 12.58 8.88
CA PHE A 46 -7.51 11.23 9.01
C PHE A 46 -7.18 10.60 7.65
N THR A 47 -8.01 10.85 6.64
CA THR A 47 -7.77 10.35 5.26
C THR A 47 -6.46 10.89 4.69
N ALA A 48 -6.05 12.12 5.00
CA ALA A 48 -4.74 12.64 4.59
C ALA A 48 -3.58 11.80 5.13
N LEU A 49 -3.67 11.34 6.39
CA LEU A 49 -2.67 10.48 7.02
C LEU A 49 -2.68 9.06 6.44
N THR A 50 -3.81 8.56 5.97
CA THR A 50 -3.92 7.20 5.41
C THR A 50 -3.14 7.03 4.10
N ARG A 51 -2.82 8.13 3.41
CA ARG A 51 -2.13 8.12 2.11
C ARG A 51 -0.72 7.53 2.14
N ILE A 52 -0.12 7.34 3.32
CA ILE A 52 1.15 6.64 3.49
C ILE A 52 1.07 5.14 3.22
N ALA A 53 -0.13 4.54 3.22
CA ALA A 53 -0.30 3.09 3.18
C ALA A 53 0.28 2.46 1.91
N VAL A 54 -0.06 3.00 0.73
CA VAL A 54 0.44 2.50 -0.56
C VAL A 54 1.95 2.72 -0.72
N PRO A 55 2.51 3.91 -0.46
CA PRO A 55 3.96 4.12 -0.36
C PRO A 55 4.68 3.08 0.48
N ILE A 56 4.17 2.79 1.68
CA ILE A 56 4.77 1.80 2.57
C ILE A 56 4.75 0.38 1.97
N PHE A 57 3.69 -0.03 1.29
CA PHE A 57 3.66 -1.34 0.61
C PHE A 57 4.72 -1.45 -0.49
N PHE A 58 4.93 -0.40 -1.28
CA PHE A 58 6.03 -0.35 -2.25
C PHE A 58 7.39 -0.41 -1.55
N MET A 59 7.60 0.36 -0.47
CA MET A 59 8.84 0.34 0.30
C MET A 59 9.11 -1.04 0.91
N ILE A 60 8.11 -1.73 1.46
CA ILE A 60 8.27 -3.10 1.99
C ILE A 60 8.75 -4.04 0.87
N THR A 61 8.13 -3.96 -0.31
CA THR A 61 8.51 -4.81 -1.45
C THR A 61 9.93 -4.52 -1.91
N GLY A 62 10.29 -3.25 -2.04
CA GLY A 62 11.64 -2.80 -2.39
C GLY A 62 12.69 -3.19 -1.34
N PHE A 63 12.38 -3.04 -0.05
CA PHE A 63 13.27 -3.43 1.04
C PHE A 63 13.64 -4.91 1.01
N PHE A 64 12.70 -5.79 0.70
CA PHE A 64 12.96 -7.23 0.61
C PHE A 64 13.44 -7.69 -0.77
N TYR A 65 13.48 -6.83 -1.79
CA TYR A 65 13.85 -7.20 -3.15
C TYR A 65 15.27 -7.77 -3.26
N LYS A 66 16.25 -7.22 -2.54
CA LYS A 66 17.63 -7.75 -2.53
C LYS A 66 17.69 -9.21 -2.02
N ASN A 67 16.80 -9.57 -1.06
CA ASN A 67 16.68 -10.95 -0.62
C ASN A 67 16.03 -11.86 -1.68
N THR A 68 15.10 -11.29 -2.46
CA THR A 68 14.45 -11.97 -3.60
C THR A 68 15.48 -12.28 -4.68
N VAL A 69 16.32 -11.31 -5.05
CA VAL A 69 17.44 -11.48 -5.99
C VAL A 69 18.43 -12.53 -5.50
N LYS A 70 18.87 -12.45 -4.24
CA LYS A 70 19.80 -13.44 -3.66
C LYS A 70 19.27 -14.88 -3.70
N ARG A 71 17.94 -15.06 -3.75
CA ARG A 71 17.27 -16.37 -3.82
C ARG A 71 16.83 -16.74 -5.24
N SER A 72 17.16 -15.93 -6.25
CA SER A 72 16.74 -16.10 -7.66
C SER A 72 15.21 -16.27 -7.80
N ARG A 73 14.44 -15.45 -7.05
CA ARG A 73 12.98 -15.55 -7.01
C ARG A 73 12.26 -14.37 -7.67
N GLU A 74 12.96 -13.51 -8.42
CA GLU A 74 12.38 -12.31 -9.04
C GLU A 74 11.27 -12.67 -10.02
N VAL A 75 11.54 -13.64 -10.92
CA VAL A 75 10.55 -14.11 -11.90
C VAL A 75 9.33 -14.76 -11.20
N PHE A 76 9.58 -15.50 -10.12
CA PHE A 76 8.47 -16.06 -9.33
C PHE A 76 7.62 -14.96 -8.70
N GLN A 77 8.25 -13.90 -8.18
CA GLN A 77 7.53 -12.75 -7.61
C GLN A 77 6.70 -12.03 -8.69
N ILE A 78 7.25 -11.81 -9.88
CA ILE A 78 6.53 -11.23 -11.02
C ILE A 78 5.32 -12.12 -11.38
N LYS A 79 5.52 -13.43 -11.56
CA LYS A 79 4.43 -14.38 -11.86
C LYS A 79 3.34 -14.37 -10.80
N LYS A 80 3.71 -14.24 -9.52
CA LYS A 80 2.75 -14.11 -8.42
C LYS A 80 1.89 -12.85 -8.59
N ILE A 81 2.50 -11.71 -8.87
CA ILE A 81 1.75 -10.45 -9.05
C ILE A 81 0.90 -10.48 -10.32
N VAL A 82 1.40 -11.04 -11.44
CA VAL A 82 0.59 -11.26 -12.65
C VAL A 82 -0.67 -12.07 -12.33
N PHE A 83 -0.50 -13.17 -11.61
CA PHE A 83 -1.62 -14.02 -11.22
C PHE A 83 -2.65 -13.25 -10.38
N LEU A 84 -2.20 -12.53 -9.35
CA LEU A 84 -3.08 -11.71 -8.51
C LEU A 84 -3.76 -10.60 -9.33
N PHE A 85 -3.03 -9.94 -10.20
CA PHE A 85 -3.55 -8.87 -11.05
C PHE A 85 -4.64 -9.40 -12.00
N VAL A 86 -4.37 -10.49 -12.71
CA VAL A 86 -5.34 -11.09 -13.63
C VAL A 86 -6.58 -11.60 -12.89
N THR A 87 -6.41 -12.38 -11.82
CA THR A 87 -7.54 -12.93 -11.06
C THR A 87 -8.40 -11.86 -10.41
N SER A 88 -7.78 -10.78 -9.91
CA SER A 88 -8.54 -9.65 -9.36
C SER A 88 -9.31 -8.87 -10.44
N ASN A 89 -8.71 -8.64 -11.61
CA ASN A 89 -9.40 -8.00 -12.71
C ASN A 89 -10.57 -8.85 -13.21
N VAL A 90 -10.41 -10.18 -13.32
CA VAL A 90 -11.50 -11.10 -13.68
C VAL A 90 -12.62 -11.05 -12.63
N LEU A 91 -12.28 -11.07 -11.34
CA LEU A 91 -13.27 -10.96 -10.27
C LEU A 91 -14.11 -9.69 -10.41
N TYR A 92 -13.47 -8.53 -10.56
CA TYR A 92 -14.17 -7.25 -10.66
C TYR A 92 -14.89 -7.07 -12.00
N PHE A 93 -14.40 -7.67 -13.08
CA PHE A 93 -15.14 -7.76 -14.34
C PHE A 93 -16.45 -8.54 -14.17
N LEU A 94 -16.40 -9.71 -13.51
CA LEU A 94 -17.62 -10.51 -13.26
C LEU A 94 -18.62 -9.78 -12.34
N LEU A 95 -18.12 -9.04 -11.34
CA LEU A 95 -18.99 -8.21 -10.49
C LEU A 95 -19.65 -7.08 -11.27
N MET A 96 -18.95 -6.50 -12.22
CA MET A 96 -19.46 -5.45 -13.09
C MET A 96 -20.51 -5.97 -14.08
N LEU A 97 -20.31 -7.18 -14.62
CA LEU A 97 -21.33 -7.83 -15.47
C LEU A 97 -22.68 -7.98 -14.75
N ASN A 98 -22.65 -8.20 -13.46
CA ASN A 98 -23.86 -8.29 -12.62
C ASN A 98 -24.53 -6.92 -12.42
N ASP A 99 -23.84 -5.79 -12.69
CA ASP A 99 -24.39 -4.43 -12.57
C ASP A 99 -25.10 -3.92 -13.84
N GLY A 100 -24.99 -4.66 -14.95
CA GLY A 100 -25.67 -4.37 -16.22
C GLY A 100 -24.73 -4.11 -17.41
N MET A 101 -25.23 -4.41 -18.59
CA MET A 101 -24.46 -4.35 -19.85
C MET A 101 -24.06 -2.92 -20.27
N GLU A 102 -24.80 -1.89 -19.86
CA GLU A 102 -24.49 -0.49 -20.19
C GLU A 102 -23.13 -0.04 -19.62
N SER A 103 -22.74 -0.60 -18.47
CA SER A 103 -21.44 -0.34 -17.87
C SER A 103 -20.27 -0.88 -18.68
N ILE A 104 -20.49 -1.88 -19.53
CA ILE A 104 -19.41 -2.55 -20.29
C ILE A 104 -18.97 -1.71 -21.48
N SER A 105 -19.89 -1.15 -22.25
CA SER A 105 -19.56 -0.36 -23.44
C SER A 105 -18.76 0.90 -23.13
N SER A 106 -19.04 1.51 -21.96
CA SER A 106 -18.31 2.71 -21.47
C SER A 106 -16.86 2.43 -21.08
N ILE A 107 -16.53 1.17 -20.78
CA ILE A 107 -15.21 0.75 -20.27
C ILE A 107 -14.27 0.37 -21.41
N PHE A 108 -14.76 -0.27 -22.47
CA PHE A 108 -13.92 -0.69 -23.60
C PHE A 108 -13.68 0.43 -24.63
N THR A 109 -13.29 1.60 -24.13
CA THR A 109 -12.84 2.71 -24.98
C THR A 109 -11.33 2.59 -25.24
N VAL A 110 -10.86 3.14 -26.38
CA VAL A 110 -9.42 3.21 -26.68
C VAL A 110 -8.64 3.86 -25.53
N LYS A 111 -9.19 4.93 -24.94
CA LYS A 111 -8.59 5.61 -23.79
C LYS A 111 -8.43 4.67 -22.57
N SER A 112 -9.45 3.88 -22.25
CA SER A 112 -9.40 2.93 -21.12
C SER A 112 -8.37 1.83 -21.37
N ILE A 113 -8.31 1.30 -22.61
CA ILE A 113 -7.33 0.28 -22.99
C ILE A 113 -5.90 0.83 -22.88
N LEU A 114 -5.65 2.02 -23.43
CA LEU A 114 -4.33 2.67 -23.32
C LEU A 114 -3.95 2.98 -21.87
N SER A 115 -4.89 3.46 -21.07
CA SER A 115 -4.67 3.71 -19.64
C SER A 115 -4.37 2.43 -18.87
N PHE A 116 -5.03 1.32 -19.20
CA PHE A 116 -4.74 0.01 -18.61
C PHE A 116 -3.33 -0.49 -18.98
N LEU A 117 -2.97 -0.41 -20.26
CA LEU A 117 -1.70 -0.93 -20.77
C LEU A 117 -0.50 -0.07 -20.36
N PHE A 118 -0.61 1.26 -20.40
CA PHE A 118 0.53 2.16 -20.18
C PHE A 118 0.57 2.82 -18.81
N LEU A 119 -0.57 3.00 -18.15
CA LEU A 119 -0.68 3.72 -16.89
C LEU A 119 -1.19 2.84 -15.73
N ASN A 120 -1.27 1.51 -15.96
CA ASN A 120 -1.72 0.51 -14.97
C ASN A 120 -3.11 0.78 -14.34
N ALA A 121 -3.97 1.56 -14.99
CA ALA A 121 -5.31 1.84 -14.52
C ALA A 121 -6.25 0.69 -14.91
N SER A 122 -6.79 -0.04 -13.92
CA SER A 122 -7.80 -1.06 -14.20
C SER A 122 -9.14 -0.40 -14.56
N PRO A 123 -9.79 -0.82 -15.66
CA PRO A 123 -11.11 -0.33 -16.02
C PRO A 123 -12.22 -0.94 -15.17
N PHE A 124 -11.96 -2.03 -14.44
CA PHE A 124 -12.96 -2.78 -13.70
C PHE A 124 -13.09 -2.35 -12.23
N SER A 125 -12.03 -1.84 -11.64
CA SER A 125 -12.06 -1.26 -10.29
C SER A 125 -10.83 -0.40 -10.04
N ASP A 126 -11.08 0.82 -9.58
CA ASP A 126 -10.04 1.84 -9.43
C ASP A 126 -8.91 1.42 -8.49
N HIS A 127 -9.22 0.72 -7.37
CA HIS A 127 -8.20 0.30 -6.41
C HIS A 127 -7.16 -0.69 -6.99
N LEU A 128 -7.47 -1.42 -8.08
CA LEU A 128 -6.56 -2.40 -8.68
C LEU A 128 -5.31 -1.78 -9.34
N TRP A 129 -5.27 -0.45 -9.48
CA TRP A 129 -4.12 0.26 -10.00
C TRP A 129 -2.79 -0.13 -9.31
N TYR A 130 -2.82 -0.37 -7.99
CA TYR A 130 -1.62 -0.75 -7.24
C TYR A 130 -1.04 -2.10 -7.70
N LEU A 131 -1.87 -3.09 -8.02
CA LEU A 131 -1.38 -4.37 -8.55
C LEU A 131 -0.72 -4.21 -9.92
N GLY A 132 -1.28 -3.37 -10.78
CA GLY A 132 -0.64 -3.01 -12.05
C GLY A 132 0.65 -2.24 -11.84
N ALA A 133 0.65 -1.25 -10.94
CA ALA A 133 1.81 -0.43 -10.65
C ALA A 133 2.97 -1.26 -10.06
N ILE A 134 2.71 -2.17 -9.11
CA ILE A 134 3.76 -3.04 -8.57
C ILE A 134 4.27 -4.05 -9.58
N LEU A 135 3.41 -4.53 -10.50
CA LEU A 135 3.81 -5.40 -11.60
C LEU A 135 4.82 -4.70 -12.52
N TYR A 136 4.48 -3.51 -12.99
CA TYR A 136 5.36 -2.74 -13.89
C TYR A 136 6.65 -2.33 -13.18
N THR A 137 6.56 -1.90 -11.93
CA THR A 137 7.74 -1.60 -11.11
C THR A 137 8.67 -2.81 -11.01
N LEU A 138 8.15 -4.00 -10.71
CA LEU A 138 8.96 -5.22 -10.60
C LEU A 138 9.60 -5.62 -11.93
N ILE A 139 8.90 -5.47 -13.06
CA ILE A 139 9.43 -5.76 -14.39
C ILE A 139 10.58 -4.80 -14.72
N ILE A 140 10.37 -3.49 -14.55
CA ILE A 140 11.39 -2.46 -14.83
C ILE A 140 12.61 -2.66 -13.94
N VAL A 141 12.41 -2.86 -12.64
CA VAL A 141 13.51 -3.11 -11.69
C VAL A 141 14.26 -4.39 -12.03
N TYR A 142 13.55 -5.47 -12.42
CA TYR A 142 14.18 -6.71 -12.85
C TYR A 142 15.06 -6.51 -14.07
N ILE A 143 14.56 -5.85 -15.12
CA ILE A 143 15.30 -5.58 -16.36
C ILE A 143 16.54 -4.73 -16.07
N LEU A 144 16.38 -3.62 -15.36
CA LEU A 144 17.48 -2.71 -15.05
C LEU A 144 18.51 -3.32 -14.08
N ASN A 145 18.06 -4.15 -13.14
CA ASN A 145 18.98 -4.88 -12.26
C ASN A 145 19.81 -5.91 -13.03
N LYS A 146 19.21 -6.65 -13.96
CA LYS A 146 19.93 -7.59 -14.84
C LYS A 146 20.90 -6.89 -15.77
N ALA A 147 20.55 -5.70 -16.25
CA ALA A 147 21.42 -4.86 -17.07
C ALA A 147 22.53 -4.12 -16.28
N GLY A 148 22.57 -4.26 -14.94
CA GLY A 148 23.50 -3.52 -14.09
C GLY A 148 23.22 -2.02 -13.96
N LYS A 149 22.04 -1.56 -14.46
CA LYS A 149 21.68 -0.12 -14.56
C LYS A 149 20.72 0.36 -13.46
N ILE A 150 20.57 -0.39 -12.37
CA ILE A 150 19.61 -0.05 -11.29
C ILE A 150 19.83 1.35 -10.68
N LYS A 151 21.06 1.87 -10.73
CA LYS A 151 21.40 3.23 -10.23
C LYS A 151 20.61 4.33 -10.92
N ILE A 152 20.17 4.14 -12.16
CA ILE A 152 19.33 5.09 -12.90
C ILE A 152 18.04 5.36 -12.13
N LEU A 153 17.39 4.32 -11.57
CA LEU A 153 16.16 4.49 -10.80
C LEU A 153 16.39 5.26 -9.50
N TYR A 154 17.55 5.10 -8.86
CA TYR A 154 17.88 5.88 -7.65
C TYR A 154 18.04 7.37 -7.96
N ILE A 155 18.66 7.70 -9.10
CA ILE A 155 18.82 9.11 -9.56
C ILE A 155 17.48 9.71 -9.95
N LEU A 156 16.61 8.93 -10.61
CA LEU A 156 15.28 9.39 -11.02
C LEU A 156 14.29 9.51 -9.85
N THR A 157 14.50 8.80 -8.74
CA THR A 157 13.58 8.79 -7.60
C THR A 157 13.14 10.18 -7.13
N PRO A 158 14.04 11.15 -6.84
CA PRO A 158 13.61 12.48 -6.41
C PRO A 158 12.84 13.25 -7.50
N LEU A 159 13.20 13.09 -8.77
CA LEU A 159 12.49 13.74 -9.89
C LEU A 159 11.06 13.16 -10.05
N LEU A 160 10.90 11.86 -9.89
CA LEU A 160 9.60 11.20 -9.96
C LEU A 160 8.69 11.59 -8.79
N LEU A 161 9.25 11.72 -7.57
CA LEU A 161 8.50 12.24 -6.41
C LEU A 161 8.08 13.70 -6.61
N LEU A 162 8.95 14.53 -7.17
CA LEU A 162 8.59 15.91 -7.53
C LEU A 162 7.48 15.93 -8.58
N GLY A 163 7.54 15.04 -9.58
CA GLY A 163 6.49 14.89 -10.58
C GLY A 163 5.14 14.51 -9.96
N ASP A 164 5.12 13.57 -9.00
CA ASP A 164 3.92 13.20 -8.22
C ASP A 164 3.30 14.41 -7.50
N LEU A 165 4.13 15.24 -6.89
CA LEU A 165 3.68 16.44 -6.18
C LEU A 165 3.19 17.53 -7.14
N ILE A 166 3.99 17.89 -8.14
CA ILE A 166 3.72 18.99 -9.09
C ILE A 166 2.47 18.69 -9.93
N LEU A 167 2.40 17.50 -10.54
CA LEU A 167 1.27 17.09 -11.37
C LEU A 167 0.10 16.57 -10.52
N GLY A 168 0.33 16.26 -9.25
CA GLY A 168 -0.62 15.76 -8.29
C GLY A 168 -1.20 16.82 -7.38
N LYS A 169 -0.84 16.76 -6.11
CA LYS A 169 -1.47 17.55 -5.02
C LYS A 169 -1.35 19.07 -5.24
N TYR A 170 -0.27 19.53 -5.81
CA TYR A 170 0.00 20.97 -6.03
C TYR A 170 -0.36 21.47 -7.43
N SER A 171 -1.05 20.65 -8.23
CA SER A 171 -1.42 21.02 -9.60
C SER A 171 -2.35 22.23 -9.65
N LEU A 172 -3.30 22.35 -8.73
CA LEU A 172 -4.18 23.53 -8.62
C LEU A 172 -3.37 24.79 -8.27
N LEU A 173 -2.41 24.69 -7.34
CA LEU A 173 -1.56 25.79 -6.95
C LEU A 173 -0.63 26.27 -8.09
N LEU A 174 -0.10 25.33 -8.87
CA LEU A 174 0.93 25.64 -9.87
C LEU A 174 0.36 25.94 -11.25
N PHE A 175 -0.77 25.31 -11.61
CA PHE A 175 -1.34 25.39 -12.97
C PHE A 175 -2.81 25.81 -13.00
N GLY A 176 -3.46 26.01 -11.85
CA GLY A 176 -4.87 26.37 -11.76
C GLY A 176 -5.85 25.27 -12.17
N ASN A 177 -5.37 24.05 -12.45
CA ASN A 177 -6.21 22.92 -12.86
C ASN A 177 -5.68 21.58 -12.34
N GLU A 178 -6.56 20.57 -12.27
CA GLU A 178 -6.18 19.21 -11.91
C GLU A 178 -5.91 18.36 -13.15
N PHE A 179 -4.79 17.63 -13.14
CA PHE A 179 -4.54 16.61 -14.16
C PHE A 179 -5.34 15.33 -13.86
N PRO A 180 -5.69 14.52 -14.88
CA PRO A 180 -6.35 13.23 -14.66
C PRO A 180 -5.58 12.35 -13.68
N TYR A 181 -6.30 11.72 -12.76
CA TYR A 181 -5.73 10.94 -11.65
C TYR A 181 -4.77 9.84 -12.12
N VAL A 182 -5.06 9.23 -13.27
CA VAL A 182 -4.27 8.15 -13.87
C VAL A 182 -2.84 8.59 -14.25
N PHE A 183 -2.63 9.87 -14.57
CA PHE A 183 -1.29 10.36 -14.92
C PHE A 183 -0.35 10.48 -13.71
N VAL A 184 -0.89 10.51 -12.51
CA VAL A 184 -0.11 10.69 -11.28
C VAL A 184 -0.06 9.39 -10.48
N ARG A 185 -1.21 8.72 -10.32
CA ARG A 185 -1.33 7.49 -9.53
C ARG A 185 -0.95 6.25 -10.34
N ASN A 186 0.33 6.07 -10.60
CA ASN A 186 0.84 4.99 -11.44
C ASN A 186 2.19 4.44 -10.96
N PHE A 187 2.74 3.48 -11.71
CA PHE A 187 4.03 2.86 -11.41
C PHE A 187 5.19 3.85 -11.48
N LEU A 188 5.10 4.87 -12.35
CA LEU A 188 6.19 5.81 -12.60
C LEU A 188 6.39 6.76 -11.41
N PHE A 189 5.31 7.46 -11.00
CA PHE A 189 5.39 8.50 -9.97
C PHE A 189 5.24 7.95 -8.54
N VAL A 190 4.58 6.80 -8.36
CA VAL A 190 4.39 6.20 -7.03
C VAL A 190 5.18 4.89 -6.89
N GLY A 191 5.05 3.96 -7.84
CA GLY A 191 5.62 2.63 -7.72
C GLY A 191 7.15 2.64 -7.63
N ILE A 192 7.82 3.15 -8.64
CA ILE A 192 9.27 3.18 -8.74
C ILE A 192 9.92 3.94 -7.58
N PRO A 193 9.54 5.19 -7.27
CA PRO A 193 10.25 5.96 -6.24
C PRO A 193 10.13 5.32 -4.86
N TYR A 194 8.95 4.92 -4.42
CA TYR A 194 8.80 4.31 -3.10
C TYR A 194 9.43 2.92 -3.01
N PHE A 195 9.42 2.14 -4.09
CA PHE A 195 10.15 0.89 -4.17
C PHE A 195 11.67 1.13 -4.03
N CYS A 196 12.23 2.11 -4.74
CA CYS A 196 13.64 2.49 -4.66
C CYS A 196 14.03 2.99 -3.27
N ILE A 197 13.18 3.80 -2.61
CA ILE A 197 13.39 4.21 -1.21
C ILE A 197 13.51 2.97 -0.32
N GLY A 198 12.63 1.98 -0.49
CA GLY A 198 12.72 0.72 0.25
C GLY A 198 14.04 -0.02 0.02
N MET A 199 14.53 -0.08 -1.23
CA MET A 199 15.85 -0.67 -1.56
C MET A 199 17.00 0.09 -0.90
N LEU A 200 16.96 1.43 -0.93
CA LEU A 200 17.98 2.28 -0.31
C LEU A 200 17.98 2.12 1.22
N ILE A 201 16.81 2.09 1.86
CA ILE A 201 16.72 1.81 3.31
C ILE A 201 17.33 0.46 3.64
N PHE A 202 17.10 -0.59 2.83
CA PHE A 202 17.75 -1.88 3.03
C PHE A 202 19.28 -1.79 2.89
N GLN A 203 19.76 -1.07 1.90
CA GLN A 203 21.20 -0.90 1.65
C GLN A 203 21.90 -0.20 2.80
N TYR A 204 21.29 0.86 3.34
CA TYR A 204 21.87 1.69 4.41
C TYR A 204 21.33 1.34 5.81
N ARG A 205 20.61 0.24 5.99
CA ARG A 205 19.92 -0.15 7.24
C ARG A 205 20.80 -0.17 8.47
N ASP A 206 22.07 -0.56 8.31
CA ASP A 206 23.00 -0.69 9.45
C ASP A 206 23.55 0.69 9.88
N ILE A 207 23.71 1.62 8.94
CA ILE A 207 24.04 3.03 9.20
C ILE A 207 22.84 3.71 9.86
N ILE A 208 21.63 3.51 9.31
CA ILE A 208 20.38 4.06 9.83
C ILE A 208 20.18 3.64 11.29
N LYS A 209 20.36 2.36 11.61
CA LYS A 209 20.22 1.85 12.98
C LYS A 209 21.23 2.42 13.97
N ARG A 210 22.44 2.74 13.49
CA ARG A 210 23.46 3.36 14.36
C ARG A 210 23.22 4.84 14.61
N LYS A 211 22.69 5.56 13.60
CA LYS A 211 22.54 7.02 13.66
C LYS A 211 21.19 7.48 14.19
N LEU A 212 20.12 6.70 13.99
CA LEU A 212 18.77 7.09 14.35
C LEU A 212 18.28 6.33 15.59
N SER A 213 17.86 7.08 16.62
CA SER A 213 17.21 6.53 17.79
C SER A 213 15.70 6.41 17.59
N LYS A 214 15.08 5.50 18.34
CA LYS A 214 13.62 5.32 18.35
C LYS A 214 12.89 6.61 18.71
N THR A 215 13.39 7.35 19.72
CA THR A 215 12.77 8.61 20.17
C THR A 215 12.77 9.66 19.08
N LYS A 216 13.92 9.86 18.38
CA LYS A 216 13.99 10.80 17.24
C LYS A 216 12.97 10.44 16.16
N LEU A 217 12.83 9.15 15.82
CA LEU A 217 11.88 8.71 14.82
C LEU A 217 10.42 8.88 15.25
N ILE A 218 10.09 8.69 16.53
CA ILE A 218 8.75 8.97 17.05
C ILE A 218 8.44 10.47 16.91
N ILE A 219 9.37 11.35 17.32
CA ILE A 219 9.21 12.79 17.18
C ILE A 219 9.03 13.16 15.70
N CYS A 220 9.90 12.69 14.82
CA CYS A 220 9.77 12.97 13.37
C CYS A 220 8.43 12.46 12.80
N THR A 221 8.00 11.24 13.17
CA THR A 221 6.72 10.70 12.72
C THR A 221 5.56 11.57 13.19
N PHE A 222 5.57 12.01 14.46
CA PHE A 222 4.56 12.91 15.00
C PHE A 222 4.58 14.26 14.28
N THR A 223 5.76 14.88 14.12
CA THR A 223 5.92 16.15 13.42
C THR A 223 5.38 16.07 11.99
N PHE A 224 5.77 15.03 11.21
CA PHE A 224 5.26 14.88 9.84
C PHE A 224 3.78 14.50 9.78
N SER A 225 3.21 13.88 10.80
CA SER A 225 1.75 13.70 10.89
C SER A 225 1.04 15.05 11.07
N VAL A 226 1.53 15.89 11.98
CA VAL A 226 0.99 17.24 12.19
C VAL A 226 1.17 18.10 10.94
N THR A 227 2.35 18.09 10.31
CA THR A 227 2.57 18.84 9.07
C THR A 227 1.66 18.38 7.93
N THR A 228 1.37 17.07 7.81
CA THR A 228 0.42 16.58 6.80
C THR A 228 -1.00 17.13 7.03
N ILE A 229 -1.43 17.21 8.27
CA ILE A 229 -2.73 17.80 8.63
C ILE A 229 -2.74 19.31 8.34
N LEU A 230 -1.69 20.03 8.73
CA LEU A 230 -1.56 21.47 8.46
C LEU A 230 -1.49 21.77 6.97
N GLU A 231 -0.74 20.98 6.21
CA GLU A 231 -0.61 21.10 4.76
C GLU A 231 -1.96 20.92 4.06
N ARG A 232 -2.75 19.91 4.48
CA ARG A 232 -4.13 19.76 4.04
C ARG A 232 -4.97 21.00 4.38
N PHE A 233 -4.94 21.45 5.63
CA PHE A 233 -5.72 22.60 6.10
C PHE A 233 -5.41 23.86 5.27
N ILE A 234 -4.12 24.16 5.03
CA ILE A 234 -3.69 25.33 4.27
C ILE A 234 -4.19 25.25 2.83
N LEU A 235 -4.02 24.10 2.17
CA LEU A 235 -4.46 23.93 0.78
C LEU A 235 -5.98 23.99 0.66
N GLU A 236 -6.71 23.42 1.62
CA GLU A 236 -8.17 23.41 1.63
C GLU A 236 -8.75 24.79 1.88
N SER A 237 -8.22 25.54 2.85
CA SER A 237 -8.63 26.91 3.17
C SER A 237 -8.44 27.90 2.02
N ASN A 238 -7.55 27.57 1.08
CA ASN A 238 -7.30 28.39 -0.12
C ASN A 238 -7.94 27.81 -1.38
N ASN A 239 -8.76 26.75 -1.30
CA ASN A 239 -9.33 26.03 -2.44
C ASN A 239 -8.28 25.47 -3.41
N LEU A 240 -7.10 25.12 -2.91
CA LEU A 240 -5.94 24.60 -3.68
C LEU A 240 -5.68 23.11 -3.41
N ASN A 241 -6.55 22.44 -2.63
CA ASN A 241 -6.39 21.04 -2.27
C ASN A 241 -6.86 20.12 -3.39
N ALA A 242 -6.01 19.90 -4.39
CA ALA A 242 -6.32 18.97 -5.47
C ALA A 242 -6.68 17.57 -4.94
N ALA A 243 -7.62 16.90 -5.60
CA ALA A 243 -8.09 15.56 -5.23
C ALA A 243 -7.05 14.47 -5.53
N ARG A 244 -5.83 14.60 -4.99
CA ARG A 244 -4.67 13.70 -5.20
C ARG A 244 -4.15 13.17 -3.86
N ASP A 245 -3.27 12.15 -3.94
CA ASP A 245 -2.94 11.33 -2.77
C ASP A 245 -1.88 11.95 -1.85
N HIS A 246 -0.76 12.47 -2.39
CA HIS A 246 0.43 12.72 -1.60
C HIS A 246 0.70 14.22 -1.39
N TYR A 247 0.84 14.62 -0.13
CA TYR A 247 1.42 15.89 0.31
C TYR A 247 2.95 15.77 0.36
N ILE A 248 3.69 16.88 0.43
CA ILE A 248 5.15 16.84 0.62
C ILE A 248 5.50 16.06 1.88
N SER A 249 4.80 16.34 2.98
CA SER A 249 4.98 15.67 4.27
C SER A 249 4.65 14.18 4.24
N THR A 250 3.77 13.70 3.34
CA THR A 250 3.38 12.29 3.24
C THR A 250 4.59 11.38 2.98
N THR A 251 5.51 11.78 2.10
CA THR A 251 6.71 10.98 1.81
C THR A 251 7.61 10.86 3.04
N PHE A 252 7.85 11.96 3.74
CA PHE A 252 8.68 11.96 4.95
C PHE A 252 8.01 11.15 6.07
N LEU A 253 6.70 11.29 6.25
CA LEU A 253 5.92 10.52 7.22
C LEU A 253 6.04 9.02 6.93
N ALA A 254 5.85 8.60 5.68
CA ALA A 254 5.96 7.21 5.28
C ALA A 254 7.36 6.64 5.55
N VAL A 255 8.41 7.39 5.23
CA VAL A 255 9.82 7.00 5.46
C VAL A 255 10.14 6.91 6.95
N CYS A 256 9.75 7.92 7.75
CA CYS A 256 9.98 7.92 9.19
C CYS A 256 9.29 6.75 9.88
N LEU A 257 8.03 6.52 9.55
CA LEU A 257 7.24 5.42 10.09
C LEU A 257 7.82 4.06 9.67
N PHE A 258 8.23 3.89 8.42
CA PHE A 258 8.87 2.68 7.93
C PHE A 258 10.17 2.36 8.71
N ILE A 259 11.03 3.37 8.89
CA ILE A 259 12.28 3.22 9.63
C ILE A 259 12.00 2.96 11.11
N LEU A 260 11.00 3.62 11.70
CA LEU A 260 10.56 3.38 13.07
C LEU A 260 10.19 1.90 13.28
N PHE A 261 9.38 1.32 12.40
CA PHE A 261 9.05 -0.10 12.45
C PHE A 261 10.27 -1.01 12.23
N MET A 262 11.19 -0.62 11.34
CA MET A 262 12.42 -1.37 11.11
C MET A 262 13.30 -1.46 12.39
N ILE A 263 13.28 -0.43 13.23
CA ILE A 263 14.17 -0.34 14.42
C ILE A 263 13.47 -0.81 15.71
N SER A 264 12.15 -0.55 15.88
CA SER A 264 11.50 -0.46 17.20
C SER A 264 11.17 -1.77 17.90
N PHE A 265 11.00 -2.89 17.20
CA PHE A 265 10.45 -4.08 17.84
C PHE A 265 11.52 -5.15 18.13
N GLN A 266 12.13 -5.07 19.30
CA GLN A 266 13.10 -6.07 19.79
C GLN A 266 12.63 -6.85 21.02
N GLY A 267 11.41 -6.62 21.53
CA GLY A 267 10.86 -7.25 22.74
C GLY A 267 9.88 -8.41 22.51
N ASP A 268 9.38 -8.98 23.59
CA ASP A 268 8.34 -9.99 23.54
C ASP A 268 7.03 -9.42 22.99
N ILE A 269 6.44 -10.15 22.03
CA ILE A 269 5.29 -9.68 21.29
C ILE A 269 4.03 -10.02 22.09
N LYS A 270 3.31 -8.99 22.56
CA LYS A 270 1.99 -9.14 23.17
C LYS A 270 1.02 -9.84 22.21
N PHE A 271 -0.05 -10.45 22.72
CA PHE A 271 -1.07 -11.17 21.91
C PHE A 271 -1.59 -10.35 20.73
N ILE A 272 -1.91 -9.07 20.95
CA ILE A 272 -2.42 -8.15 19.90
C ILE A 272 -1.40 -8.02 18.75
N ASN A 273 -0.11 -7.90 19.06
CA ASN A 273 0.93 -7.79 18.05
C ASN A 273 1.11 -9.09 17.25
N LYS A 274 0.89 -10.26 17.88
CA LYS A 274 0.90 -11.57 17.19
C LYS A 274 -0.26 -11.67 16.19
N LEU A 275 -1.45 -11.21 16.59
CA LEU A 275 -2.63 -11.19 15.72
C LEU A 275 -2.42 -10.21 14.55
N ALA A 276 -1.98 -8.99 14.82
CA ALA A 276 -1.67 -8.00 13.78
C ALA A 276 -0.60 -8.50 12.79
N ALA A 277 0.46 -9.13 13.31
CA ALA A 277 1.49 -9.73 12.46
C ALA A 277 0.94 -10.87 11.58
N LYS A 278 0.03 -11.70 12.11
CA LYS A 278 -0.65 -12.75 11.34
C LYS A 278 -1.51 -12.15 10.23
N ILE A 279 -2.34 -11.15 10.56
CA ILE A 279 -3.19 -10.45 9.59
C ILE A 279 -2.33 -9.83 8.47
N GLY A 280 -1.29 -9.09 8.82
CA GLY A 280 -0.43 -8.45 7.83
C GLY A 280 0.35 -9.43 6.95
N ARG A 281 0.74 -10.60 7.49
CA ARG A 281 1.48 -11.61 6.75
C ARG A 281 0.59 -12.44 5.81
N GLU A 282 -0.57 -12.89 6.32
CA GLU A 282 -1.39 -13.87 5.63
C GLU A 282 -2.58 -13.24 4.89
N TYR A 283 -3.08 -12.09 5.34
CA TYR A 283 -4.37 -11.57 4.86
C TYR A 283 -4.29 -10.18 4.20
N SER A 284 -3.20 -9.42 4.36
CA SER A 284 -3.13 -8.05 3.85
C SER A 284 -3.40 -7.92 2.34
N THR A 285 -2.94 -8.87 1.52
CA THR A 285 -3.22 -8.90 0.07
C THR A 285 -4.70 -9.17 -0.21
N GLY A 286 -5.29 -10.14 0.50
CA GLY A 286 -6.72 -10.45 0.36
C GLY A 286 -7.60 -9.28 0.84
N ILE A 287 -7.24 -8.63 1.94
CA ILE A 287 -7.93 -7.42 2.43
C ILE A 287 -7.89 -6.33 1.35
N TYR A 288 -6.71 -6.08 0.77
CA TYR A 288 -6.57 -5.13 -0.32
C TYR A 288 -7.47 -5.46 -1.52
N ILE A 289 -7.59 -6.72 -1.90
CA ILE A 289 -8.41 -7.12 -3.04
C ILE A 289 -9.91 -7.05 -2.72
N LEU A 290 -10.34 -7.49 -1.53
CA LEU A 290 -11.76 -7.72 -1.24
C LEU A 290 -12.48 -6.58 -0.51
N HIS A 291 -11.77 -5.59 0.07
CA HIS A 291 -12.43 -4.54 0.84
C HIS A 291 -13.49 -3.74 0.04
N PRO A 292 -13.32 -3.42 -1.26
CA PRO A 292 -14.37 -2.67 -1.97
C PRO A 292 -15.65 -3.50 -2.17
N LEU A 293 -15.49 -4.82 -2.35
CA LEU A 293 -16.64 -5.73 -2.42
C LEU A 293 -17.39 -5.75 -1.08
N ILE A 294 -16.67 -5.84 0.03
CA ILE A 294 -17.28 -5.82 1.36
C ILE A 294 -17.95 -4.47 1.64
N ILE A 295 -17.33 -3.34 1.29
CA ILE A 295 -17.95 -2.01 1.39
C ILE A 295 -19.28 -1.98 0.60
N ARG A 296 -19.27 -2.48 -0.62
CA ARG A 296 -20.46 -2.53 -1.47
C ARG A 296 -21.59 -3.37 -0.84
N ILE A 297 -21.27 -4.54 -0.27
CA ILE A 297 -22.23 -5.41 0.41
C ILE A 297 -22.82 -4.66 1.63
N PHE A 298 -21.97 -4.05 2.45
CA PHE A 298 -22.43 -3.33 3.62
C PHE A 298 -23.30 -2.13 3.26
N ASN A 299 -22.92 -1.32 2.27
CA ASN A 299 -23.73 -0.17 1.83
C ASN A 299 -25.14 -0.61 1.36
N LYS A 300 -25.23 -1.74 0.65
CA LYS A 300 -26.53 -2.32 0.28
C LYS A 300 -27.37 -2.73 1.50
N LEU A 301 -26.75 -3.41 2.48
CA LEU A 301 -27.42 -3.85 3.70
C LEU A 301 -27.91 -2.67 4.55
N ILE A 302 -27.10 -1.62 4.68
CA ILE A 302 -27.43 -0.45 5.49
C ILE A 302 -28.55 0.34 4.88
N ASN A 303 -28.58 0.51 3.57
CA ASN A 303 -29.71 1.15 2.87
C ASN A 303 -31.05 0.42 3.12
N ILE A 304 -31.01 -0.89 3.41
CA ILE A 304 -32.20 -1.68 3.76
C ILE A 304 -32.57 -1.49 5.24
N ILE A 305 -31.59 -1.41 6.14
CA ILE A 305 -31.80 -1.41 7.60
C ILE A 305 -31.97 0.02 8.17
N GLY A 306 -31.53 1.06 7.45
CA GLY A 306 -31.67 2.46 7.89
C GLY A 306 -30.77 2.86 9.06
N PHE A 307 -29.53 2.32 9.14
CA PHE A 307 -28.64 2.50 10.28
C PHE A 307 -27.72 3.72 10.12
N GLU A 308 -28.15 4.91 10.53
CA GLU A 308 -27.39 6.17 10.34
C GLU A 308 -26.06 6.23 11.13
N THR A 309 -26.01 5.62 12.32
CA THR A 309 -24.77 5.60 13.14
C THR A 309 -23.65 4.72 12.61
N TYR A 310 -23.90 3.94 11.58
CA TYR A 310 -22.91 3.05 10.96
C TYR A 310 -21.68 3.79 10.41
N ALA A 311 -21.84 5.02 9.93
CA ALA A 311 -20.74 5.79 9.32
C ALA A 311 -19.52 5.92 10.26
N PHE A 312 -19.73 6.07 11.58
CA PHE A 312 -18.66 6.21 12.57
C PHE A 312 -17.84 4.94 12.78
N VAL A 313 -18.44 3.77 12.58
CA VAL A 313 -17.79 2.47 12.81
C VAL A 313 -17.47 1.75 11.51
N GLN A 314 -17.91 2.27 10.38
CA GLN A 314 -17.77 1.67 9.06
C GLN A 314 -16.35 1.16 8.74
N PRO A 315 -15.28 1.96 8.84
CA PRO A 315 -13.94 1.50 8.48
C PRO A 315 -13.48 0.32 9.34
N ILE A 316 -13.84 0.32 10.63
CA ILE A 316 -13.48 -0.76 11.58
C ILE A 316 -14.25 -2.03 11.24
N ILE A 317 -15.57 -1.93 11.04
CA ILE A 317 -16.42 -3.07 10.71
C ILE A 317 -15.99 -3.67 9.36
N VAL A 318 -15.82 -2.86 8.33
CA VAL A 318 -15.35 -3.31 7.01
C VAL A 318 -14.01 -4.01 7.12
N PHE A 319 -13.05 -3.47 7.89
CA PHE A 319 -11.75 -4.11 8.09
C PHE A 319 -11.87 -5.48 8.76
N ILE A 320 -12.69 -5.59 9.82
CA ILE A 320 -12.91 -6.85 10.55
C ILE A 320 -13.56 -7.89 9.61
N PHE A 321 -14.68 -7.54 8.97
CA PHE A 321 -15.39 -8.47 8.10
C PHE A 321 -14.56 -8.87 6.88
N THR A 322 -13.82 -7.95 6.28
CA THR A 322 -12.91 -8.29 5.18
C THR A 322 -11.82 -9.25 5.65
N THR A 323 -11.26 -9.01 6.85
CA THR A 323 -10.24 -9.90 7.43
C THR A 323 -10.79 -11.29 7.68
N VAL A 324 -12.01 -11.39 8.22
CA VAL A 324 -12.69 -12.69 8.46
C VAL A 324 -12.98 -13.39 7.13
N ALA A 325 -13.52 -12.68 6.13
CA ALA A 325 -13.79 -13.24 4.80
C ALA A 325 -12.52 -13.82 4.17
N VAL A 326 -11.41 -13.05 4.20
CA VAL A 326 -10.10 -13.51 3.70
C VAL A 326 -9.60 -14.73 4.49
N ALA A 327 -9.74 -14.74 5.82
CA ALA A 327 -9.33 -15.86 6.65
C ALA A 327 -10.12 -17.15 6.31
N VAL A 328 -11.42 -17.02 6.10
CA VAL A 328 -12.29 -18.15 5.68
C VAL A 328 -11.88 -18.66 4.29
N ILE A 329 -11.65 -17.77 3.32
CA ILE A 329 -11.19 -18.15 1.98
C ILE A 329 -9.84 -18.88 2.06
N CYS A 330 -8.88 -18.33 2.82
CA CYS A 330 -7.58 -18.98 3.03
C CYS A 330 -7.72 -20.37 3.69
N PHE A 331 -8.64 -20.51 4.65
CA PHE A 331 -8.92 -21.80 5.31
C PHE A 331 -9.50 -22.83 4.33
N ILE A 332 -10.48 -22.44 3.50
CA ILE A 332 -11.10 -23.31 2.48
C ILE A 332 -10.05 -23.77 1.47
N ILE A 333 -9.22 -22.84 0.94
CA ILE A 333 -8.16 -23.16 -0.02
C ILE A 333 -7.14 -24.14 0.57
N LYS A 334 -6.79 -23.97 1.85
CA LYS A 334 -5.88 -24.89 2.57
C LYS A 334 -6.53 -26.28 2.74
N LYS A 335 -7.83 -26.34 3.10
CA LYS A 335 -8.58 -27.60 3.30
C LYS A 335 -8.74 -28.39 1.99
N LEU A 336 -8.98 -27.69 0.88
CA LEU A 336 -9.09 -28.29 -0.45
C LEU A 336 -7.74 -28.76 -1.03
N ASN A 337 -6.67 -28.64 -0.27
CA ASN A 337 -5.31 -29.07 -0.62
C ASN A 337 -4.78 -28.51 -1.96
N ILE A 338 -5.32 -27.36 -2.38
CA ILE A 338 -4.93 -26.67 -3.59
C ILE A 338 -3.58 -25.96 -3.34
N LYS A 339 -2.52 -26.75 -3.06
CA LYS A 339 -1.16 -26.28 -2.70
C LYS A 339 -0.58 -25.28 -3.69
N LYS A 340 -0.98 -25.35 -4.95
CA LYS A 340 -0.55 -24.42 -5.99
C LYS A 340 -1.01 -22.99 -5.71
N TRP A 341 -2.25 -22.81 -5.25
CA TRP A 341 -2.89 -21.50 -5.02
C TRP A 341 -2.47 -20.85 -3.70
N VAL A 342 -2.20 -21.63 -2.66
CA VAL A 342 -1.69 -21.13 -1.37
C VAL A 342 -0.34 -20.41 -1.52
N ARG A 343 0.44 -20.76 -2.53
CA ARG A 343 1.73 -20.08 -2.82
C ARG A 343 1.55 -18.70 -3.44
N PHE A 344 0.37 -18.39 -3.96
CA PHE A 344 0.06 -17.13 -4.64
C PHE A 344 -0.76 -16.16 -3.76
N LEU A 345 -1.40 -16.61 -2.69
CA LEU A 345 -2.01 -15.79 -1.65
C LEU A 345 -0.97 -15.45 -0.57
#